data_f1f4bd042b4e4b69561376d3ab3300ac
#
_entry.id   f1f4bd042b4e4b69561376d3ab3300ac
#
_cell.length_a   1.000
_cell.length_b   1.000
_cell.length_c   1.000
_cell.angle_alpha   90.00
_cell.angle_beta   90.00
_cell.angle_gamma   90.00
#
_symmetry.space_group_name_H-M   'P 1'
#
loop_
_entity.id
_entity.type
_entity.pdbx_description
1 polymer ?
#
loop_
_entity_poly.entity_id
_entity_poly.type
_entity_poly.pdbx_seq_one_letter_code
_entity_poly.pdbx_strand_id
1 'polypeptide(L)'
;KRGVWIDFATGESGDVLALWASTRGYTLPVDFSELLEDAGDWLMVPRIAVAPVLHTSRAYDELGPHTGKWDYLAADGSLLACVYRHDTPSGKQYRPWDVRARAMRMPEPRPLYNLPAIAAADAVVLVEGEKCADALMQLGIVATTAMGGAATALDKTDWTPLAGKTVAVWPDHDEVGTRYAAAVIQKLASIGVTVYPQEATDADS
;
A
#
# COMPACT_ATOMS: atom_id res chain seq x y z
N LYS A 1 -3.48 18.81 -5.39
CA LYS A 1 -4.58 19.37 -4.56
C LYS A 1 -5.53 18.21 -4.30
N ARG A 2 -5.72 17.78 -3.05
CA ARG A 2 -6.78 16.84 -2.68
C ARG A 2 -8.11 17.54 -2.90
N GLY A 3 -9.07 16.87 -3.57
CA GLY A 3 -10.43 17.38 -3.71
C GLY A 3 -11.05 17.49 -2.31
N VAL A 4 -11.18 18.70 -1.81
CA VAL A 4 -11.87 19.02 -0.55
C VAL A 4 -13.06 19.87 -0.91
N TRP A 5 -14.22 19.56 -0.32
CA TRP A 5 -15.41 20.38 -0.42
C TRP A 5 -15.71 21.08 0.90
N ILE A 6 -16.38 22.19 0.85
CA ILE A 6 -16.86 22.95 2.01
C ILE A 6 -18.27 23.44 1.70
N ASP A 7 -19.21 23.17 2.60
CA ASP A 7 -20.51 23.83 2.61
C ASP A 7 -20.44 25.11 3.44
N PHE A 8 -20.54 26.25 2.79
CA PHE A 8 -20.46 27.56 3.46
C PHE A 8 -21.68 27.89 4.32
N ALA A 9 -22.78 27.16 4.19
CA ALA A 9 -23.98 27.40 5.01
C ALA A 9 -23.92 26.63 6.34
N THR A 10 -23.40 25.40 6.32
CA THR A 10 -23.32 24.51 7.50
C THR A 10 -21.93 24.46 8.12
N GLY A 11 -20.87 24.83 7.37
CA GLY A 11 -19.48 24.68 7.76
C GLY A 11 -18.95 23.26 7.61
N GLU A 12 -19.74 22.34 7.10
CA GLU A 12 -19.30 20.98 6.84
C GLU A 12 -18.25 20.93 5.73
N SER A 13 -17.28 20.04 5.87
CA SER A 13 -16.21 19.87 4.90
C SER A 13 -15.68 18.43 4.91
N GLY A 14 -15.09 18.00 3.80
CA GLY A 14 -14.52 16.66 3.70
C GLY A 14 -13.94 16.37 2.32
N ASP A 15 -13.56 15.11 2.12
CA ASP A 15 -13.15 14.60 0.82
C ASP A 15 -14.36 14.20 -0.06
N VAL A 16 -14.09 13.61 -1.22
CA VAL A 16 -15.14 13.19 -2.16
C VAL A 16 -16.08 12.16 -1.56
N LEU A 17 -15.59 11.24 -0.73
CA LEU A 17 -16.43 10.23 -0.08
C LEU A 17 -17.31 10.85 1.00
N ALA A 18 -16.79 11.82 1.76
CA ALA A 18 -17.58 12.57 2.72
C ALA A 18 -18.69 13.39 2.04
N LEU A 19 -18.41 13.98 0.88
CA LEU A 19 -19.44 14.65 0.07
C LEU A 19 -20.51 13.67 -0.40
N TRP A 20 -20.10 12.51 -0.91
CA TRP A 20 -21.04 11.47 -1.36
C TRP A 20 -21.93 11.01 -0.19
N ALA A 21 -21.33 10.77 0.99
CA ALA A 21 -22.06 10.40 2.19
C ALA A 21 -23.10 11.46 2.57
N SER A 22 -22.70 12.73 2.65
CA SER A 22 -23.58 13.84 2.99
C SER A 22 -24.75 13.98 2.02
N THR A 23 -24.52 13.84 0.71
CA THR A 23 -25.57 13.99 -0.32
C THR A 23 -26.54 12.80 -0.39
N ARG A 24 -26.13 11.63 0.09
CA ARG A 24 -26.90 10.38 0.03
C ARG A 24 -27.46 9.94 1.38
N GLY A 25 -27.12 10.67 2.46
CA GLY A 25 -27.62 10.39 3.80
C GLY A 25 -26.90 9.25 4.53
N TYR A 26 -25.67 8.93 4.13
CA TYR A 26 -24.84 7.95 4.83
C TYR A 26 -24.11 8.56 6.01
N THR A 27 -23.95 7.80 7.09
CA THR A 27 -23.22 8.21 8.31
C THR A 27 -21.87 7.52 8.36
N LEU A 28 -20.78 8.27 8.19
CA LEU A 28 -19.42 7.73 8.29
C LEU A 28 -18.95 7.69 9.76
N PRO A 29 -18.20 6.64 10.16
CA PRO A 29 -17.74 5.50 9.36
C PRO A 29 -18.70 4.29 9.31
N VAL A 30 -19.90 4.40 9.88
CA VAL A 30 -20.82 3.25 10.08
C VAL A 30 -21.26 2.66 8.74
N ASP A 31 -21.68 3.50 7.82
CA ASP A 31 -22.26 3.08 6.52
C ASP A 31 -21.21 3.04 5.39
N PHE A 32 -19.93 2.93 5.74
CA PHE A 32 -18.84 3.05 4.75
C PHE A 32 -18.91 2.00 3.63
N SER A 33 -19.30 0.76 3.95
CA SER A 33 -19.40 -0.31 2.97
C SER A 33 -20.54 -0.07 1.99
N GLU A 34 -21.70 0.36 2.49
CA GLU A 34 -22.89 0.67 1.68
C GLU A 34 -22.65 1.91 0.80
N LEU A 35 -21.95 2.90 1.34
CA LEU A 35 -21.50 4.08 0.61
C LEU A 35 -20.62 3.70 -0.60
N LEU A 36 -19.64 2.80 -0.41
CA LEU A 36 -18.76 2.35 -1.49
C LEU A 36 -19.54 1.54 -2.55
N GLU A 37 -20.51 0.75 -2.15
CA GLU A 37 -21.36 0.02 -3.08
C GLU A 37 -22.19 0.98 -3.92
N ASP A 38 -22.86 1.97 -3.31
CA ASP A 38 -23.66 2.99 -4.00
C ASP A 38 -22.79 3.83 -4.96
N ALA A 39 -21.62 4.26 -4.52
CA ALA A 39 -20.69 5.00 -5.37
C ALA A 39 -20.17 4.15 -6.54
N GLY A 40 -19.87 2.87 -6.30
CA GLY A 40 -19.44 1.92 -7.32
C GLY A 40 -20.51 1.67 -8.37
N ASP A 41 -21.76 1.51 -7.96
CA ASP A 41 -22.91 1.32 -8.85
C ASP A 41 -23.15 2.59 -9.68
N TRP A 42 -23.08 3.76 -9.08
CA TRP A 42 -23.23 5.03 -9.80
C TRP A 42 -22.12 5.27 -10.84
N LEU A 43 -20.88 4.91 -10.50
CA LEU A 43 -19.72 5.03 -11.40
C LEU A 43 -19.68 3.90 -12.45
N MET A 44 -20.60 2.92 -12.40
CA MET A 44 -20.61 1.73 -13.26
C MET A 44 -19.26 0.96 -13.18
N VAL A 45 -18.59 1.01 -12.02
CA VAL A 45 -17.35 0.26 -11.80
C VAL A 45 -17.69 -1.23 -11.74
N PRO A 46 -17.10 -2.09 -12.59
CA PRO A 46 -17.36 -3.52 -12.52
C PRO A 46 -17.01 -4.05 -11.13
N ARG A 47 -17.96 -4.67 -10.45
CA ARG A 47 -17.68 -5.36 -9.18
C ARG A 47 -16.77 -6.53 -9.49
N ILE A 48 -15.48 -6.37 -9.24
CA ILE A 48 -14.57 -7.51 -9.20
C ILE A 48 -14.99 -8.28 -7.95
N ALA A 49 -15.58 -9.45 -8.15
CA ALA A 49 -15.87 -10.36 -7.06
C ALA A 49 -14.50 -10.81 -6.45
N VAL A 50 -14.03 -10.06 -5.49
CA VAL A 50 -12.92 -10.51 -4.65
C VAL A 50 -13.51 -11.66 -3.85
N ALA A 51 -13.13 -12.89 -4.20
CA ALA A 51 -13.52 -14.05 -3.42
C ALA A 51 -13.16 -13.77 -1.95
N PRO A 52 -14.08 -13.99 -0.98
CA PRO A 52 -13.76 -13.74 0.41
C PRO A 52 -12.55 -14.59 0.78
N VAL A 53 -11.43 -13.93 1.05
CA VAL A 53 -10.26 -14.59 1.62
C VAL A 53 -10.71 -15.07 3.00
N LEU A 54 -10.96 -16.37 3.12
CA LEU A 54 -11.25 -17.02 4.40
C LEU A 54 -10.03 -16.83 5.30
N HIS A 55 -10.06 -15.79 6.12
CA HIS A 55 -9.07 -15.54 7.15
C HIS A 55 -9.19 -16.55 8.28
N THR A 56 -8.65 -17.75 8.08
CA THR A 56 -8.56 -18.78 9.09
C THR A 56 -7.28 -18.63 9.90
N SER A 57 -7.14 -17.55 10.64
CA SER A 57 -6.44 -17.54 11.92
C SER A 57 -6.38 -16.11 12.46
N ARG A 58 -7.05 -15.89 13.59
CA ARG A 58 -6.85 -14.68 14.38
C ARG A 58 -5.49 -14.78 15.06
N ALA A 59 -4.48 -14.13 14.49
CA ALA A 59 -3.27 -13.83 15.23
C ALA A 59 -3.61 -12.71 16.21
N TYR A 60 -4.16 -13.06 17.38
CA TYR A 60 -4.22 -12.15 18.51
C TYR A 60 -2.85 -12.19 19.17
N ASP A 61 -2.10 -11.10 19.05
CA ASP A 61 -0.99 -10.86 19.94
C ASP A 61 -1.45 -9.96 21.12
N GLU A 62 -0.54 -9.67 22.04
CA GLU A 62 -0.81 -8.84 23.22
C GLU A 62 -1.19 -7.38 22.88
N LEU A 63 -1.08 -6.97 21.60
CA LEU A 63 -1.37 -5.63 21.10
C LEU A 63 -2.86 -5.42 20.80
N GLY A 64 -3.68 -6.46 20.93
CA GLY A 64 -5.11 -6.40 20.62
C GLY A 64 -5.43 -6.40 19.11
N PRO A 65 -6.60 -5.89 18.68
CA PRO A 65 -7.00 -5.89 17.29
C PRO A 65 -6.08 -4.99 16.46
N HIS A 66 -5.74 -5.44 15.25
CA HIS A 66 -4.97 -4.64 14.32
C HIS A 66 -5.80 -3.48 13.75
N THR A 67 -5.14 -2.36 13.47
CA THR A 67 -5.71 -1.14 12.87
C THR A 67 -5.47 -1.04 11.37
N GLY A 68 -4.65 -1.93 10.81
CA GLY A 68 -4.39 -2.06 9.38
C GLY A 68 -3.84 -3.43 9.05
N LYS A 69 -4.07 -3.88 7.81
CA LYS A 69 -3.57 -5.15 7.31
C LYS A 69 -3.24 -5.03 5.82
N TRP A 70 -2.10 -5.60 5.44
CA TRP A 70 -1.69 -5.71 4.04
C TRP A 70 -1.34 -7.16 3.72
N ASP A 71 -1.93 -7.67 2.65
CA ASP A 71 -1.71 -9.02 2.15
C ASP A 71 -0.66 -8.98 1.03
N TYR A 72 0.41 -9.74 1.21
CA TYR A 72 1.44 -9.95 0.21
C TYR A 72 1.10 -11.20 -0.59
N LEU A 73 0.74 -11.00 -1.84
CA LEU A 73 0.32 -12.06 -2.75
C LEU A 73 1.47 -12.43 -3.71
N ALA A 74 1.55 -13.69 -4.08
CA ALA A 74 2.35 -14.13 -5.22
C ALA A 74 1.73 -13.63 -6.54
N ALA A 75 2.46 -13.76 -7.65
CA ALA A 75 1.97 -13.34 -8.97
C ALA A 75 0.69 -14.08 -9.42
N ASP A 76 0.46 -15.28 -8.92
CA ASP A 76 -0.75 -16.08 -9.15
C ASP A 76 -1.92 -15.75 -8.19
N GLY A 77 -1.74 -14.77 -7.32
CA GLY A 77 -2.72 -14.35 -6.32
C GLY A 77 -2.72 -15.16 -5.02
N SER A 78 -1.89 -16.17 -4.88
CA SER A 78 -1.78 -16.93 -3.63
C SER A 78 -1.14 -16.08 -2.51
N LEU A 79 -1.62 -16.25 -1.26
CA LEU A 79 -1.15 -15.48 -0.12
C LEU A 79 0.21 -15.98 0.38
N LEU A 80 1.22 -15.10 0.39
CA LEU A 80 2.58 -15.37 0.87
C LEU A 80 2.75 -14.94 2.32
N ALA A 81 2.29 -13.73 2.64
CA ALA A 81 2.45 -13.13 3.95
C ALA A 81 1.39 -12.05 4.20
N CYS A 82 1.23 -11.67 5.47
CA CYS A 82 0.46 -10.49 5.85
C CYS A 82 1.34 -9.57 6.71
N VAL A 83 1.08 -8.27 6.67
CA VAL A 83 1.61 -7.31 7.64
C VAL A 83 0.44 -6.71 8.39
N TYR A 84 0.42 -6.89 9.70
CA TYR A 84 -0.57 -6.28 10.59
C TYR A 84 0.02 -5.03 11.24
N ARG A 85 -0.74 -3.95 11.28
CA ARG A 85 -0.40 -2.72 11.99
C ARG A 85 -1.27 -2.59 13.22
N HIS A 86 -0.63 -2.22 14.33
CA HIS A 86 -1.27 -1.89 15.59
C HIS A 86 -0.87 -0.46 15.98
N ASP A 87 -1.86 0.40 16.19
CA ASP A 87 -1.63 1.73 16.74
C ASP A 87 -1.73 1.64 18.26
N THR A 88 -0.62 1.79 18.95
CA THR A 88 -0.51 1.71 20.40
C THR A 88 -0.16 3.06 21.01
N PRO A 89 -0.34 3.26 22.31
CA PRO A 89 0.09 4.50 22.97
C PRO A 89 1.58 4.82 22.81
N SER A 90 2.42 3.79 22.60
CA SER A 90 3.85 3.93 22.35
C SER A 90 4.22 4.11 20.88
N GLY A 91 3.24 4.17 19.98
CA GLY A 91 3.43 4.34 18.55
C GLY A 91 2.93 3.19 17.70
N LYS A 92 3.26 3.26 16.41
CA LYS A 92 2.87 2.25 15.42
C LYS A 92 3.75 1.01 15.55
N GLN A 93 3.13 -0.18 15.65
CA GLN A 93 3.83 -1.44 15.64
C GLN A 93 3.37 -2.29 14.46
N TYR A 94 4.31 -2.98 13.81
CA TYR A 94 4.04 -3.84 12.68
C TYR A 94 4.36 -5.28 13.02
N ARG A 95 3.48 -6.20 12.63
CA ARG A 95 3.60 -7.65 12.87
C ARG A 95 3.47 -8.39 11.55
N PRO A 96 4.58 -8.84 10.96
CA PRO A 96 4.54 -9.68 9.77
C PRO A 96 4.14 -11.11 10.12
N TRP A 97 3.31 -11.72 9.29
CA TRP A 97 2.92 -13.12 9.37
C TRP A 97 3.40 -13.87 8.12
N ASP A 98 4.25 -14.86 8.30
CA ASP A 98 4.71 -15.77 7.25
C ASP A 98 3.69 -16.91 7.11
N VAL A 99 2.97 -16.94 5.99
CA VAL A 99 1.91 -17.93 5.74
C VAL A 99 2.49 -19.34 5.61
N ARG A 100 3.64 -19.48 4.93
CA ARG A 100 4.30 -20.77 4.74
C ARG A 100 4.82 -21.35 6.06
N ALA A 101 5.45 -20.52 6.87
CA ALA A 101 5.96 -20.94 8.17
C ALA A 101 4.87 -21.01 9.25
N ARG A 102 3.70 -20.40 9.00
CA ARG A 102 2.60 -20.23 9.98
C ARG A 102 3.09 -19.57 11.27
N ALA A 103 3.88 -18.51 11.15
CA ALA A 103 4.56 -17.86 12.26
C ALA A 103 4.62 -16.33 12.08
N MET A 104 4.66 -15.61 13.23
CA MET A 104 4.86 -14.17 13.29
C MET A 104 6.33 -13.85 13.03
N ARG A 105 6.68 -13.74 11.76
CA ARG A 105 8.01 -13.36 11.26
C ARG A 105 7.91 -12.87 9.83
N MET A 106 8.94 -12.21 9.35
CA MET A 106 9.07 -11.93 7.91
C MET A 106 9.45 -13.22 7.17
N PRO A 107 8.84 -13.52 6.00
CA PRO A 107 9.29 -14.60 5.14
C PRO A 107 10.71 -14.33 4.61
N GLU A 108 11.40 -15.37 4.18
CA GLU A 108 12.70 -15.29 3.51
C GLU A 108 12.66 -16.12 2.22
N PRO A 109 12.95 -15.52 1.04
CA PRO A 109 13.15 -14.08 0.81
C PRO A 109 11.88 -13.27 1.06
N ARG A 110 12.03 -11.96 1.34
CA ARG A 110 10.90 -11.06 1.55
C ARG A 110 10.28 -10.68 0.22
N PRO A 111 8.98 -10.90 0.02
CA PRO A 111 8.32 -10.51 -1.21
C PRO A 111 8.14 -9.00 -1.32
N LEU A 112 8.04 -8.50 -2.54
CA LEU A 112 7.50 -7.19 -2.81
C LEU A 112 5.99 -7.18 -2.65
N TYR A 113 5.43 -6.04 -2.27
CA TYR A 113 3.99 -5.83 -2.23
C TYR A 113 3.41 -5.78 -3.65
N ASN A 114 2.17 -6.26 -3.83
CA ASN A 114 1.43 -6.18 -5.09
C ASN A 114 2.08 -6.92 -6.29
N LEU A 115 2.67 -8.09 -6.07
CA LEU A 115 3.28 -8.91 -7.15
C LEU A 115 2.34 -9.20 -8.33
N PRO A 116 1.02 -9.43 -8.14
CA PRO A 116 0.13 -9.68 -9.27
C PRO A 116 0.11 -8.52 -10.29
N ALA A 117 0.04 -7.27 -9.81
CA ALA A 117 0.07 -6.12 -10.70
C ALA A 117 1.47 -5.88 -11.29
N ILE A 118 2.53 -6.10 -10.52
CA ILE A 118 3.91 -6.01 -11.01
C ILE A 118 4.11 -6.99 -12.18
N ALA A 119 3.59 -8.21 -12.09
CA ALA A 119 3.75 -9.22 -13.13
C ALA A 119 3.16 -8.78 -14.48
N ALA A 120 2.10 -7.98 -14.47
CA ALA A 120 1.38 -7.50 -15.64
C ALA A 120 1.86 -6.13 -16.16
N ALA A 121 2.75 -5.44 -15.44
CA ALA A 121 3.16 -4.08 -15.75
C ALA A 121 4.57 -3.99 -16.32
N ASP A 122 4.82 -3.01 -17.20
CA ASP A 122 6.16 -2.65 -17.69
C ASP A 122 6.82 -1.58 -16.83
N ALA A 123 6.00 -0.77 -16.12
CA ALA A 123 6.46 0.31 -15.26
C ALA A 123 5.83 0.21 -13.87
N VAL A 124 6.61 0.49 -12.84
CA VAL A 124 6.22 0.34 -11.43
C VAL A 124 6.77 1.50 -10.62
N VAL A 125 5.99 2.01 -9.67
CA VAL A 125 6.46 2.99 -8.68
C VAL A 125 6.82 2.25 -7.39
N LEU A 126 8.04 2.44 -6.92
CA LEU A 126 8.51 1.91 -5.64
C LEU A 126 8.45 3.01 -4.58
N VAL A 127 7.71 2.77 -3.52
CA VAL A 127 7.52 3.66 -2.38
C VAL A 127 8.00 3.01 -1.08
N GLU A 128 8.05 3.76 0.04
CA GLU A 128 8.58 3.23 1.30
C GLU A 128 7.62 2.32 2.06
N GLY A 129 6.30 2.48 1.89
CA GLY A 129 5.34 1.74 2.68
C GLY A 129 4.07 1.35 1.94
N GLU A 130 3.39 0.32 2.45
CA GLU A 130 2.18 -0.26 1.85
C GLU A 130 1.06 0.77 1.69
N LYS A 131 0.91 1.68 2.68
CA LYS A 131 -0.12 2.73 2.63
C LYS A 131 0.09 3.69 1.46
N CYS A 132 1.35 4.05 1.16
CA CYS A 132 1.68 4.89 0.01
C CYS A 132 1.44 4.13 -1.30
N ALA A 133 1.80 2.83 -1.34
CA ALA A 133 1.51 1.98 -2.49
C ALA A 133 0.00 1.88 -2.74
N ASP A 134 -0.81 1.63 -1.70
CA ASP A 134 -2.28 1.58 -1.81
C ASP A 134 -2.85 2.88 -2.37
N ALA A 135 -2.36 4.03 -1.90
CA ALA A 135 -2.81 5.33 -2.38
C ALA A 135 -2.53 5.54 -3.88
N LEU A 136 -1.38 5.09 -4.38
CA LEU A 136 -1.07 5.13 -5.81
C LEU A 136 -1.91 4.14 -6.62
N MET A 137 -2.14 2.94 -6.08
CA MET A 137 -2.99 1.94 -6.73
C MET A 137 -4.44 2.41 -6.90
N GLN A 138 -4.97 3.17 -5.93
CA GLN A 138 -6.29 3.81 -6.06
C GLN A 138 -6.36 4.82 -7.22
N LEU A 139 -5.21 5.37 -7.63
CA LEU A 139 -5.08 6.25 -8.80
C LEU A 139 -4.79 5.47 -10.10
N GLY A 140 -4.82 4.13 -10.08
CA GLY A 140 -4.53 3.29 -11.24
C GLY A 140 -3.03 3.15 -11.54
N ILE A 141 -2.14 3.58 -10.64
CA ILE A 141 -0.69 3.48 -10.78
C ILE A 141 -0.22 2.16 -10.15
N VAL A 142 0.54 1.36 -10.90
CA VAL A 142 1.13 0.14 -10.34
C VAL A 142 2.24 0.53 -9.38
N ALA A 143 2.02 0.29 -8.11
CA ALA A 143 2.95 0.64 -7.05
C ALA A 143 3.30 -0.57 -6.18
N THR A 144 4.48 -0.52 -5.57
CA THR A 144 5.01 -1.55 -4.69
C THR A 144 5.86 -0.96 -3.57
N THR A 145 6.12 -1.78 -2.57
CA THR A 145 7.10 -1.52 -1.50
C THR A 145 7.79 -2.80 -1.09
N ALA A 146 8.99 -2.68 -0.51
CA ALA A 146 9.66 -3.80 0.15
C ALA A 146 9.03 -4.03 1.54
N MET A 147 8.84 -5.29 1.92
CA MET A 147 8.29 -5.63 3.24
C MET A 147 9.20 -5.11 4.36
N GLY A 148 8.66 -4.19 5.17
CA GLY A 148 9.37 -3.51 6.25
C GLY A 148 10.01 -2.17 5.84
N GLY A 149 9.73 -1.68 4.64
CA GLY A 149 10.14 -0.33 4.16
C GLY A 149 11.63 -0.05 4.28
N ALA A 150 11.97 1.22 4.56
CA ALA A 150 13.36 1.69 4.64
C ALA A 150 14.22 1.01 5.74
N ALA A 151 13.59 0.38 6.73
CA ALA A 151 14.30 -0.40 7.76
C ALA A 151 14.73 -1.80 7.29
N THR A 152 14.36 -2.18 6.07
CA THR A 152 14.62 -3.53 5.55
C THR A 152 16.04 -3.65 4.99
N ALA A 153 16.70 -4.76 5.32
CA ALA A 153 17.93 -5.16 4.66
C ALA A 153 17.65 -5.50 3.19
N LEU A 154 18.29 -4.78 2.27
CA LEU A 154 18.04 -4.89 0.82
C LEU A 154 18.35 -6.28 0.25
N ASP A 155 19.30 -6.98 0.83
CA ASP A 155 19.71 -8.34 0.46
C ASP A 155 18.68 -9.41 0.83
N LYS A 156 17.75 -9.10 1.73
CA LYS A 156 16.66 -10.01 2.13
C LYS A 156 15.42 -9.90 1.28
N THR A 157 15.28 -8.86 0.49
CA THR A 157 14.14 -8.64 -0.40
C THR A 157 14.39 -9.30 -1.76
N ASP A 158 13.39 -10.02 -2.25
CA ASP A 158 13.40 -10.52 -3.63
C ASP A 158 13.03 -9.40 -4.61
N TRP A 159 14.04 -8.83 -5.24
CA TRP A 159 13.88 -7.77 -6.24
C TRP A 159 13.67 -8.31 -7.66
N THR A 160 13.79 -9.64 -7.88
CA THR A 160 13.71 -10.24 -9.22
C THR A 160 12.42 -9.96 -9.98
N PRO A 161 11.24 -9.77 -9.33
CA PRO A 161 10.02 -9.39 -10.04
C PRO A 161 10.10 -8.04 -10.78
N LEU A 162 11.06 -7.19 -10.44
CA LEU A 162 11.29 -5.90 -11.12
C LEU A 162 12.30 -5.99 -12.28
N ALA A 163 12.96 -7.12 -12.48
CA ALA A 163 13.93 -7.29 -13.55
C ALA A 163 13.30 -7.00 -14.92
N GLY A 164 13.99 -6.22 -15.76
CA GLY A 164 13.53 -5.84 -17.09
C GLY A 164 12.41 -4.80 -17.12
N LYS A 165 12.00 -4.27 -15.96
CA LYS A 165 10.96 -3.24 -15.87
C LYS A 165 11.58 -1.85 -15.71
N THR A 166 10.74 -0.83 -15.91
CA THR A 166 11.02 0.56 -15.58
C THR A 166 10.51 0.86 -14.18
N VAL A 167 11.37 1.32 -13.26
CA VAL A 167 10.99 1.60 -11.88
C VAL A 167 11.25 3.06 -11.54
N ALA A 168 10.21 3.76 -11.10
CA ALA A 168 10.35 5.07 -10.48
C ALA A 168 10.46 4.88 -8.97
N VAL A 169 11.56 5.33 -8.35
CA VAL A 169 11.74 5.25 -6.89
C VAL A 169 11.29 6.56 -6.28
N TRP A 170 10.28 6.49 -5.40
CA TRP A 170 9.68 7.66 -4.76
C TRP A 170 9.84 7.56 -3.24
N PRO A 171 10.92 8.11 -2.66
CA PRO A 171 11.17 8.09 -1.22
C PRO A 171 10.28 9.06 -0.46
N ASP A 172 10.14 8.84 0.85
CA ASP A 172 9.66 9.87 1.77
C ASP A 172 10.65 11.05 1.81
N HIS A 173 10.12 12.25 2.05
CA HIS A 173 10.91 13.49 2.01
C HIS A 173 11.68 13.70 3.32
N ASP A 174 12.56 12.74 3.65
CA ASP A 174 13.47 12.82 4.79
C ASP A 174 14.84 12.18 4.46
N GLU A 175 15.79 12.34 5.38
CA GLU A 175 17.15 11.83 5.21
C GLU A 175 17.21 10.30 5.14
N VAL A 176 16.32 9.61 5.86
CA VAL A 176 16.26 8.15 5.89
C VAL A 176 15.75 7.62 4.55
N GLY A 177 14.65 8.20 4.04
CA GLY A 177 14.08 7.88 2.73
C GLY A 177 15.05 8.14 1.60
N THR A 178 15.75 9.27 1.62
CA THR A 178 16.77 9.60 0.61
C THR A 178 17.90 8.57 0.58
N ARG A 179 18.42 8.17 1.73
CA ARG A 179 19.48 7.13 1.83
C ARG A 179 18.98 5.77 1.37
N TYR A 180 17.76 5.40 1.77
CA TYR A 180 17.13 4.17 1.34
C TYR A 180 16.96 4.13 -0.17
N ALA A 181 16.42 5.20 -0.77
CA ALA A 181 16.23 5.30 -2.21
C ALA A 181 17.56 5.14 -2.97
N ALA A 182 18.63 5.81 -2.54
CA ALA A 182 19.94 5.68 -3.17
C ALA A 182 20.45 4.23 -3.15
N ALA A 183 20.30 3.53 -2.03
CA ALA A 183 20.71 2.14 -1.90
C ALA A 183 19.84 1.20 -2.76
N VAL A 184 18.53 1.42 -2.81
CA VAL A 184 17.60 0.68 -3.68
C VAL A 184 17.92 0.89 -5.15
N ILE A 185 18.18 2.12 -5.59
CA ILE A 185 18.54 2.45 -6.97
C ILE A 185 19.78 1.66 -7.39
N GLN A 186 20.82 1.63 -6.55
CA GLN A 186 22.02 0.84 -6.84
C GLN A 186 21.70 -0.67 -6.95
N LYS A 187 20.87 -1.18 -6.06
CA LYS A 187 20.45 -2.59 -6.07
C LYS A 187 19.68 -2.92 -7.35
N LEU A 188 18.70 -2.11 -7.73
CA LEU A 188 17.88 -2.31 -8.92
C LEU A 188 18.71 -2.22 -10.21
N ALA A 189 19.63 -1.25 -10.30
CA ALA A 189 20.56 -1.15 -11.43
C ALA A 189 21.42 -2.41 -11.59
N SER A 190 21.85 -3.03 -10.47
CA SER A 190 22.66 -4.26 -10.50
C SER A 190 21.93 -5.48 -11.06
N ILE A 191 20.60 -5.45 -11.16
CA ILE A 191 19.77 -6.54 -11.71
C ILE A 191 19.10 -6.17 -13.05
N GLY A 192 19.57 -5.10 -13.72
CA GLY A 192 19.10 -4.71 -15.04
C GLY A 192 17.75 -3.99 -15.07
N VAL A 193 17.37 -3.32 -13.98
CA VAL A 193 16.19 -2.46 -13.91
C VAL A 193 16.53 -1.07 -14.42
N THR A 194 15.68 -0.50 -15.28
CA THR A 194 15.77 0.93 -15.65
C THR A 194 15.15 1.75 -14.52
N VAL A 195 15.96 2.56 -13.84
CA VAL A 195 15.50 3.33 -12.68
C VAL A 195 15.41 4.81 -13.01
N TYR A 196 14.27 5.42 -12.71
CA TYR A 196 14.09 6.85 -12.72
C TYR A 196 14.02 7.36 -11.28
N PRO A 197 15.06 8.07 -10.77
CA PRO A 197 14.95 8.77 -9.51
C PRO A 197 13.96 9.91 -9.67
N GLN A 198 12.99 10.01 -8.79
CA GLN A 198 12.21 11.24 -8.65
C GLN A 198 13.07 12.24 -7.88
N GLU A 199 13.53 13.29 -8.55
CA GLU A 199 14.01 14.46 -7.83
C GLU A 199 12.79 15.09 -7.15
N ALA A 200 12.89 15.29 -5.82
CA ALA A 200 11.92 16.11 -5.11
C ALA A 200 12.00 17.52 -5.72
N THR A 201 11.10 17.83 -6.65
CA THR A 201 10.97 19.21 -7.10
C THR A 201 10.42 20.01 -5.93
N ASP A 202 11.22 20.89 -5.39
CA ASP A 202 10.78 21.93 -4.47
C ASP A 202 9.61 22.67 -5.14
N ALA A 203 8.39 22.35 -4.71
CA ALA A 203 7.18 23.04 -5.13
C ALA A 203 7.01 24.31 -4.28
N ASP A 204 8.07 25.14 -4.27
CA ASP A 204 8.03 26.50 -3.73
C ASP A 204 8.79 27.44 -4.68
N SER A 205 8.05 27.98 -5.61
CA SER A 205 8.37 29.24 -6.30
C SER A 205 7.07 29.95 -6.66
#